data_130afe79e37c28bf80ca2678010360bf
#
_entry.id   130afe79e37c28bf80ca2678010360bf
#
_cell.length_a   1.000
_cell.length_b   1.000
_cell.length_c   1.000
_cell.angle_alpha   90.00
_cell.angle_beta   90.00
_cell.angle_gamma   90.00
#
_symmetry.space_group_name_H-M   'P 1'
#
loop_
_entity.id
_entity.type
_entity.pdbx_description
1 polymer ?
#
loop_
_entity_poly.entity_id
_entity_poly.type
_entity_poly.pdbx_seq_one_letter_code
_entity_poly.pdbx_strand_id
1 'polypeptide(L)'
;MRKLYAILGVLIAATMVLSACAKPTAAPTAAPEVPAATEAPVVETAIPHNGKGAWLDKVIFTAVADADSVVAQLQAGAIDIYPVSVEDPEVFAKVKADENLGYATVYGSSNQLMVNVVKCDDGSLNPFTDMEFREAMNWAFDRDYVVQEFFGGLAIPKFTSFTGAFPDYARYADVMAAITSTYAYDMEKAQAAVDARMTALGATKNASGVWEFNGAPVTIKVVIRTEDQRLGIGQYFASQLEALGFKVERLEKTRTEASPIVWSATPELCEWHVYTGGWISTAISRDDGYQIPQFNTGLVQTTLPIFSKYDPSPEFDVINQKLLYNDFTSMEERDQLIRDGLNLAMKESWWGVWVNDNTAISPYRKPLEGAYDLAGGFASAPLWPYTMRWADKVGGVVRVAQSGILVQPFNPINGSNWTDDSMVYRGIMDWGLVPNP
;
A
#
# COMPACT_ATOMS: atom_id res chain seq x y z
N MET A 1 7.34 -35.09 -48.28
CA MET A 1 7.85 -34.33 -47.12
C MET A 1 9.25 -34.78 -46.70
N ARG A 2 9.59 -36.06 -46.59
CA ARG A 2 10.97 -36.51 -46.18
C ARG A 2 12.11 -36.01 -47.09
N LYS A 3 11.89 -35.87 -48.40
CA LYS A 3 12.92 -35.37 -49.36
C LYS A 3 13.18 -33.86 -49.23
N LEU A 4 12.21 -33.08 -48.76
CA LEU A 4 12.35 -31.63 -48.59
C LEU A 4 13.22 -31.28 -47.39
N TYR A 5 13.09 -32.04 -46.27
CA TYR A 5 13.93 -31.86 -45.08
C TYR A 5 15.38 -32.28 -45.31
N ALA A 6 15.61 -33.27 -46.15
CA ALA A 6 16.98 -33.69 -46.52
C ALA A 6 17.71 -32.60 -47.35
N ILE A 7 16.99 -31.93 -48.24
CA ILE A 7 17.56 -30.82 -49.07
C ILE A 7 17.80 -29.59 -48.18
N LEU A 8 16.92 -29.28 -47.24
CA LEU A 8 17.12 -28.17 -46.30
C LEU A 8 18.26 -28.43 -45.34
N GLY A 9 18.44 -29.66 -44.86
CA GLY A 9 19.58 -30.04 -44.01
C GLY A 9 20.94 -29.92 -44.71
N VAL A 10 21.01 -30.30 -46.00
CA VAL A 10 22.26 -30.15 -46.80
C VAL A 10 22.58 -28.69 -47.10
N LEU A 11 21.56 -27.84 -47.33
CA LEU A 11 21.74 -26.41 -47.53
C LEU A 11 22.28 -25.69 -46.29
N ILE A 12 21.76 -26.05 -45.06
CA ILE A 12 22.23 -25.49 -43.83
C ILE A 12 23.67 -25.95 -43.52
N ALA A 13 23.98 -27.21 -43.78
CA ALA A 13 25.36 -27.70 -43.62
C ALA A 13 26.37 -27.06 -44.58
N ALA A 14 25.95 -26.77 -45.82
CA ALA A 14 26.79 -26.08 -46.78
C ALA A 14 27.06 -24.62 -46.44
N THR A 15 26.11 -23.92 -45.84
CA THR A 15 26.34 -22.53 -45.34
C THR A 15 27.26 -22.46 -44.13
N MET A 16 27.30 -23.47 -43.29
CA MET A 16 28.22 -23.51 -42.14
C MET A 16 29.67 -23.81 -42.56
N VAL A 17 29.89 -24.59 -43.61
CA VAL A 17 31.23 -24.91 -44.10
C VAL A 17 31.86 -23.75 -44.86
N LEU A 18 31.04 -22.92 -45.55
CA LEU A 18 31.55 -21.75 -46.26
C LEU A 18 31.93 -20.58 -45.36
N SER A 19 31.43 -20.57 -44.11
CA SER A 19 31.79 -19.54 -43.11
C SER A 19 33.16 -19.80 -42.44
N ALA A 20 33.71 -21.00 -42.56
CA ALA A 20 34.94 -21.40 -41.87
C ALA A 20 36.24 -21.06 -42.64
N CYS A 21 36.17 -20.54 -43.87
CA CYS A 21 37.33 -20.26 -44.71
C CYS A 21 37.62 -18.78 -44.94
N ALA A 22 36.96 -17.85 -44.22
CA ALA A 22 37.33 -16.44 -44.26
C ALA A 22 38.58 -16.22 -43.39
N LYS A 23 39.73 -15.94 -44.03
CA LYS A 23 40.92 -15.47 -43.30
C LYS A 23 40.53 -14.20 -42.51
N PRO A 24 40.92 -14.10 -41.22
CA PRO A 24 40.68 -12.88 -40.49
C PRO A 24 41.49 -11.74 -41.14
N THR A 25 40.80 -10.76 -41.68
CA THR A 25 41.37 -9.48 -42.01
C THR A 25 41.86 -8.85 -40.72
N ALA A 26 43.17 -8.56 -40.65
CA ALA A 26 43.72 -7.87 -39.50
C ALA A 26 42.95 -6.57 -39.28
N ALA A 27 42.35 -6.44 -38.10
CA ALA A 27 41.75 -5.19 -37.69
C ALA A 27 42.81 -4.09 -37.70
N PRO A 28 42.50 -2.86 -38.10
CA PRO A 28 43.46 -1.77 -38.03
C PRO A 28 43.89 -1.63 -36.56
N THR A 29 45.20 -1.65 -36.33
CA THR A 29 45.80 -1.40 -35.02
C THR A 29 45.24 -0.07 -34.52
N ALA A 30 44.45 -0.10 -33.46
CA ALA A 30 44.01 1.11 -32.80
C ALA A 30 45.24 1.91 -32.41
N ALA A 31 45.24 3.20 -32.74
CA ALA A 31 46.24 4.13 -32.23
C ALA A 31 46.27 4.02 -30.70
N PRO A 32 47.46 4.14 -30.07
CA PRO A 32 47.53 4.08 -28.61
C PRO A 32 46.56 5.13 -28.04
N GLU A 33 45.57 4.66 -27.27
CA GLU A 33 44.74 5.55 -26.48
C GLU A 33 45.66 6.38 -25.59
N VAL A 34 45.66 7.66 -25.83
CA VAL A 34 46.20 8.62 -24.87
C VAL A 34 45.37 8.42 -23.60
N PRO A 35 45.99 8.09 -22.47
CA PRO A 35 45.24 7.97 -21.23
C PRO A 35 44.39 9.24 -21.06
N ALA A 36 43.08 9.11 -21.02
CA ALA A 36 42.21 10.21 -20.68
C ALA A 36 42.77 10.80 -19.38
N ALA A 37 43.11 12.06 -19.40
CA ALA A 37 43.56 12.75 -18.19
C ALA A 37 42.48 12.49 -17.15
N THR A 38 42.86 11.76 -16.10
CA THR A 38 41.98 11.57 -14.94
C THR A 38 41.68 12.97 -14.47
N GLU A 39 40.48 13.46 -14.72
CA GLU A 39 40.03 14.71 -14.12
C GLU A 39 40.29 14.58 -12.64
N ALA A 40 41.10 15.46 -12.09
CA ALA A 40 41.30 15.54 -10.66
C ALA A 40 39.90 15.62 -10.03
N PRO A 41 39.63 14.86 -8.94
CA PRO A 41 38.34 14.92 -8.29
C PRO A 41 38.03 16.39 -8.04
N VAL A 42 36.96 16.88 -8.66
CA VAL A 42 36.41 18.22 -8.36
C VAL A 42 36.09 18.15 -6.90
N VAL A 43 36.91 18.73 -6.06
CA VAL A 43 36.56 19.00 -4.66
C VAL A 43 35.43 20.01 -4.75
N GLU A 44 34.19 19.52 -4.75
CA GLU A 44 33.04 20.37 -4.58
C GLU A 44 33.25 21.12 -3.26
N THR A 45 33.68 22.36 -3.36
CA THR A 45 33.70 23.26 -2.22
C THR A 45 32.25 23.45 -1.81
N ALA A 46 31.86 22.78 -0.72
CA ALA A 46 30.53 22.90 -0.15
C ALA A 46 30.20 24.38 0.01
N ILE A 47 29.17 24.84 -0.68
CA ILE A 47 28.71 26.23 -0.56
C ILE A 47 28.25 26.40 0.90
N PRO A 48 28.78 27.36 1.67
CA PRO A 48 28.39 27.54 3.06
C PRO A 48 26.89 27.76 3.13
N HIS A 49 26.16 26.92 3.86
CA HIS A 49 24.72 27.02 4.02
C HIS A 49 24.39 28.32 4.78
N ASN A 50 23.61 29.18 4.16
CA ASN A 50 23.24 30.50 4.71
C ASN A 50 22.01 30.48 5.63
N GLY A 51 21.54 29.27 6.00
CA GLY A 51 20.34 29.07 6.82
C GLY A 51 19.02 29.28 6.06
N LYS A 52 19.05 29.36 4.75
CA LYS A 52 17.87 29.54 3.88
C LYS A 52 17.84 28.48 2.79
N GLY A 53 16.64 27.91 2.55
CA GLY A 53 16.43 26.89 1.53
C GLY A 53 16.89 25.49 1.93
N ALA A 54 17.09 24.61 0.94
CA ALA A 54 17.52 23.23 1.13
C ALA A 54 18.98 23.15 1.58
N TRP A 55 19.30 22.11 2.36
CA TRP A 55 20.67 21.80 2.80
C TRP A 55 21.46 21.01 1.76
N LEU A 56 20.76 20.27 0.87
CA LEU A 56 21.37 19.38 -0.12
C LEU A 56 21.51 20.09 -1.46
N ASP A 57 22.58 19.75 -2.20
CA ASP A 57 22.76 20.25 -3.58
C ASP A 57 21.92 19.44 -4.57
N LYS A 58 21.71 18.14 -4.28
CA LYS A 58 21.01 17.24 -5.19
C LYS A 58 20.36 16.08 -4.47
N VAL A 59 19.14 15.73 -4.89
CA VAL A 59 18.45 14.51 -4.49
C VAL A 59 18.17 13.67 -5.73
N ILE A 60 18.51 12.38 -5.67
CA ILE A 60 18.30 11.44 -6.77
C ILE A 60 17.32 10.37 -6.29
N PHE A 61 16.19 10.25 -6.97
CA PHE A 61 15.21 9.20 -6.71
C PHE A 61 15.47 8.01 -7.65
N THR A 62 15.48 6.80 -7.07
CA THR A 62 15.66 5.53 -7.81
C THR A 62 14.59 4.53 -7.38
N ALA A 63 14.17 3.67 -8.31
CA ALA A 63 13.25 2.58 -7.98
C ALA A 63 14.04 1.36 -7.47
N VAL A 64 13.65 0.86 -6.30
CA VAL A 64 14.13 -0.40 -5.70
C VAL A 64 12.91 -1.11 -5.16
N ALA A 65 12.38 -2.05 -5.92
CA ALA A 65 11.14 -2.75 -5.57
C ALA A 65 11.33 -3.81 -4.48
N ASP A 66 12.54 -4.37 -4.39
CA ASP A 66 12.87 -5.44 -3.46
C ASP A 66 13.47 -4.87 -2.16
N ALA A 67 12.69 -4.94 -1.08
CA ALA A 67 13.10 -4.47 0.25
C ALA A 67 14.27 -5.27 0.84
N ASP A 68 14.44 -6.55 0.47
CA ASP A 68 15.53 -7.39 0.97
C ASP A 68 16.90 -6.89 0.48
N SER A 69 16.94 -6.29 -0.70
CA SER A 69 18.17 -5.71 -1.26
C SER A 69 18.56 -4.37 -0.63
N VAL A 70 17.64 -3.70 0.08
CA VAL A 70 17.82 -2.34 0.61
C VAL A 70 19.00 -2.25 1.57
N VAL A 71 19.13 -3.19 2.50
CA VAL A 71 20.22 -3.16 3.50
C VAL A 71 21.57 -3.22 2.82
N ALA A 72 21.75 -4.16 1.86
CA ALA A 72 23.02 -4.28 1.12
C ALA A 72 23.33 -3.03 0.30
N GLN A 73 22.33 -2.40 -0.30
CA GLN A 73 22.50 -1.17 -1.07
C GLN A 73 22.85 0.04 -0.18
N LEU A 74 22.24 0.14 1.03
CA LEU A 74 22.62 1.14 2.03
C LEU A 74 24.04 0.94 2.49
N GLN A 75 24.46 -0.29 2.82
CA GLN A 75 25.83 -0.62 3.23
C GLN A 75 26.86 -0.30 2.15
N ALA A 76 26.54 -0.60 0.89
CA ALA A 76 27.39 -0.30 -0.25
C ALA A 76 27.41 1.19 -0.64
N GLY A 77 26.52 2.02 -0.09
CA GLY A 77 26.36 3.43 -0.46
C GLY A 77 25.78 3.64 -1.85
N ALA A 78 25.12 2.63 -2.41
CA ALA A 78 24.38 2.77 -3.65
C ALA A 78 23.12 3.62 -3.48
N ILE A 79 22.49 3.53 -2.31
CA ILE A 79 21.41 4.40 -1.83
C ILE A 79 21.76 4.97 -0.45
N ASP A 80 21.14 6.07 -0.07
CA ASP A 80 21.39 6.73 1.21
C ASP A 80 20.20 6.63 2.16
N ILE A 81 18.99 6.49 1.62
CA ILE A 81 17.76 6.33 2.40
C ILE A 81 16.72 5.54 1.59
N TYR A 82 15.96 4.71 2.31
CA TYR A 82 14.74 4.06 1.83
C TYR A 82 13.56 4.54 2.69
N PRO A 83 12.86 5.59 2.28
CA PRO A 83 11.83 6.24 3.10
C PRO A 83 10.51 5.46 3.14
N VAL A 84 10.38 4.43 2.32
CA VAL A 84 9.21 3.53 2.32
C VAL A 84 9.24 2.64 3.55
N SER A 85 8.08 2.39 4.12
CA SER A 85 7.95 1.53 5.29
C SER A 85 8.43 0.10 5.02
N VAL A 86 9.43 -0.35 5.75
CA VAL A 86 9.89 -1.74 5.78
C VAL A 86 9.30 -2.42 7.01
N GLU A 87 8.53 -3.45 6.79
CA GLU A 87 7.75 -4.17 7.81
C GLU A 87 8.35 -5.55 8.14
N ASP A 88 9.41 -5.93 7.44
CA ASP A 88 10.07 -7.22 7.63
C ASP A 88 10.96 -7.23 8.88
N PRO A 89 10.72 -8.14 9.85
CA PRO A 89 11.48 -8.23 11.10
C PRO A 89 12.96 -8.59 10.88
N GLU A 90 13.28 -9.38 9.87
CA GLU A 90 14.67 -9.78 9.59
C GLU A 90 15.45 -8.59 9.00
N VAL A 91 14.82 -7.82 8.13
CA VAL A 91 15.40 -6.58 7.59
C VAL A 91 15.61 -5.59 8.72
N PHE A 92 14.64 -5.43 9.63
CA PHE A 92 14.78 -4.58 10.81
C PHE A 92 15.96 -5.01 11.70
N ALA A 93 16.08 -6.31 11.97
CA ALA A 93 17.19 -6.84 12.78
C ALA A 93 18.56 -6.53 12.13
N LYS A 94 18.69 -6.67 10.81
CA LYS A 94 19.91 -6.34 10.06
C LYS A 94 20.24 -4.85 10.14
N VAL A 95 19.25 -3.96 9.97
CA VAL A 95 19.45 -2.50 10.10
C VAL A 95 19.86 -2.12 11.51
N LYS A 96 19.22 -2.69 12.52
CA LYS A 96 19.51 -2.40 13.94
C LYS A 96 20.90 -2.86 14.36
N ALA A 97 21.41 -3.94 13.77
CA ALA A 97 22.73 -4.49 14.08
C ALA A 97 23.89 -3.72 13.43
N ASP A 98 23.64 -2.88 12.44
CA ASP A 98 24.67 -2.10 11.73
C ASP A 98 24.81 -0.70 12.31
N GLU A 99 25.99 -0.40 12.88
CA GLU A 99 26.27 0.91 13.50
C GLU A 99 26.26 2.08 12.51
N ASN A 100 26.47 1.82 11.22
CA ASN A 100 26.48 2.83 10.15
C ASN A 100 25.08 3.13 9.61
N LEU A 101 24.09 2.34 10.00
CA LEU A 101 22.70 2.55 9.62
C LEU A 101 21.88 3.16 10.75
N GLY A 102 20.91 3.95 10.38
CA GLY A 102 19.86 4.48 11.24
C GLY A 102 18.50 4.07 10.68
N TYR A 103 17.46 4.29 11.47
CA TYR A 103 16.08 4.10 11.04
C TYR A 103 15.15 5.09 11.74
N ALA A 104 14.11 5.52 11.04
CA ALA A 104 12.96 6.18 11.64
C ALA A 104 11.86 5.14 11.82
N THR A 105 11.31 5.04 13.02
CA THR A 105 10.15 4.18 13.29
C THR A 105 8.88 4.90 12.85
N VAL A 106 8.00 4.20 12.13
CA VAL A 106 6.75 4.71 11.61
C VAL A 106 5.58 3.80 12.01
N TYR A 107 4.41 4.41 12.23
CA TYR A 107 3.24 3.73 12.79
C TYR A 107 1.95 3.97 11.99
N GLY A 108 2.02 4.66 10.86
CA GLY A 108 0.85 5.08 10.09
C GLY A 108 0.48 4.16 8.95
N SER A 109 1.29 3.14 8.66
CA SER A 109 0.95 2.12 7.67
C SER A 109 -0.03 1.10 8.26
N SER A 110 -0.98 0.68 7.45
CA SER A 110 -1.97 -0.33 7.85
C SER A 110 -2.40 -1.18 6.68
N ASN A 111 -2.79 -2.41 6.94
CA ASN A 111 -3.34 -3.32 5.94
C ASN A 111 -4.85 -3.46 6.10
N GLN A 112 -5.53 -3.67 4.97
CA GLN A 112 -6.98 -3.81 4.89
C GLN A 112 -7.37 -4.84 3.83
N LEU A 113 -8.57 -5.38 4.01
CA LEU A 113 -9.27 -6.14 2.98
C LEU A 113 -10.40 -5.24 2.45
N MET A 114 -10.08 -4.49 1.41
CA MET A 114 -11.05 -3.62 0.74
C MET A 114 -12.05 -4.46 -0.03
N VAL A 115 -13.31 -4.00 -0.09
CA VAL A 115 -14.38 -4.73 -0.77
C VAL A 115 -15.03 -3.92 -1.88
N ASN A 116 -15.40 -4.60 -2.94
CA ASN A 116 -16.23 -4.05 -4.02
C ASN A 116 -17.70 -4.18 -3.64
N VAL A 117 -18.37 -3.06 -3.45
CA VAL A 117 -19.73 -2.97 -2.87
C VAL A 117 -20.84 -2.90 -3.91
N VAL A 118 -20.56 -3.09 -5.20
CA VAL A 118 -21.54 -2.91 -6.27
C VAL A 118 -22.10 -4.22 -6.81
N LYS A 119 -23.28 -4.12 -7.45
CA LYS A 119 -23.84 -5.24 -8.22
C LYS A 119 -23.05 -5.42 -9.50
N CYS A 120 -22.84 -6.68 -9.89
CA CYS A 120 -22.13 -7.02 -11.10
C CYS A 120 -23.04 -6.90 -12.33
N ASP A 121 -22.50 -6.31 -13.41
CA ASP A 121 -23.21 -6.14 -14.70
C ASP A 121 -23.56 -7.46 -15.37
N ASP A 122 -22.80 -8.52 -15.12
CA ASP A 122 -23.01 -9.86 -15.65
C ASP A 122 -24.12 -10.64 -14.93
N GLY A 123 -24.73 -10.04 -13.88
CA GLY A 123 -25.79 -10.65 -13.09
C GLY A 123 -25.29 -11.69 -12.07
N SER A 124 -24.00 -11.87 -11.91
CA SER A 124 -23.43 -12.68 -10.83
C SER A 124 -23.68 -12.02 -9.46
N LEU A 125 -23.81 -12.84 -8.42
CA LEU A 125 -24.02 -12.33 -7.07
C LEU A 125 -22.72 -11.87 -6.45
N ASN A 126 -22.63 -10.56 -6.18
CA ASN A 126 -21.62 -10.00 -5.28
C ASN A 126 -22.22 -9.85 -3.88
N PRO A 127 -21.87 -10.69 -2.90
CA PRO A 127 -22.46 -10.61 -1.56
C PRO A 127 -22.05 -9.35 -0.78
N PHE A 128 -20.94 -8.70 -1.15
CA PHE A 128 -20.49 -7.45 -0.52
C PHE A 128 -21.40 -6.24 -0.80
N THR A 129 -22.41 -6.36 -1.66
CA THR A 129 -23.49 -5.37 -1.78
C THR A 129 -24.35 -5.29 -0.53
N ASP A 130 -24.38 -6.36 0.26
CA ASP A 130 -25.17 -6.45 1.48
C ASP A 130 -24.36 -5.97 2.70
N MET A 131 -24.92 -5.06 3.47
CA MET A 131 -24.25 -4.44 4.62
C MET A 131 -23.94 -5.45 5.73
N GLU A 132 -24.91 -6.29 6.07
CA GLU A 132 -24.74 -7.28 7.15
C GLU A 132 -23.77 -8.40 6.74
N PHE A 133 -23.66 -8.68 5.44
CA PHE A 133 -22.61 -9.56 4.92
C PHE A 133 -21.22 -8.94 5.10
N ARG A 134 -21.06 -7.65 4.79
CA ARG A 134 -19.78 -6.95 5.03
C ARG A 134 -19.42 -6.93 6.51
N GLU A 135 -20.39 -6.65 7.37
CA GLU A 135 -20.20 -6.68 8.82
C GLU A 135 -19.72 -8.06 9.28
N ALA A 136 -20.32 -9.15 8.77
CA ALA A 136 -19.96 -10.53 9.14
C ALA A 136 -18.50 -10.89 8.83
N MET A 137 -17.88 -10.26 7.85
CA MET A 137 -16.46 -10.51 7.51
C MET A 137 -15.52 -10.09 8.64
N ASN A 138 -15.93 -9.18 9.51
CA ASN A 138 -15.13 -8.79 10.67
C ASN A 138 -15.01 -9.91 11.71
N TRP A 139 -16.04 -10.75 11.87
CA TRP A 139 -15.99 -11.94 12.73
C TRP A 139 -15.27 -13.12 12.06
N ALA A 140 -15.26 -13.18 10.73
CA ALA A 140 -14.59 -14.24 9.97
C ALA A 140 -13.08 -14.07 9.90
N PHE A 141 -12.53 -12.96 10.35
CA PHE A 141 -11.11 -12.64 10.18
C PHE A 141 -10.38 -12.52 11.52
N ASP A 142 -9.46 -13.46 11.78
CA ASP A 142 -8.61 -13.48 12.99
C ASP A 142 -7.40 -12.55 12.83
N ARG A 143 -7.51 -11.36 13.42
CA ARG A 143 -6.46 -10.34 13.38
C ARG A 143 -5.26 -10.71 14.23
N ASP A 144 -5.48 -11.39 15.35
CA ASP A 144 -4.40 -11.82 16.26
C ASP A 144 -3.55 -12.91 15.60
N TYR A 145 -4.20 -13.87 14.91
CA TYR A 145 -3.50 -14.86 14.10
C TYR A 145 -2.61 -14.19 13.04
N VAL A 146 -3.16 -13.22 12.29
CA VAL A 146 -2.43 -12.52 11.24
C VAL A 146 -1.23 -11.77 11.80
N VAL A 147 -1.37 -11.07 12.94
CA VAL A 147 -0.28 -10.35 13.60
C VAL A 147 0.82 -11.30 14.06
N GLN A 148 0.47 -12.46 14.60
CA GLN A 148 1.46 -13.43 15.06
C GLN A 148 2.15 -14.15 13.90
N GLU A 149 1.36 -14.62 12.91
CA GLU A 149 1.86 -15.46 11.83
C GLU A 149 2.67 -14.69 10.80
N PHE A 150 2.20 -13.53 10.39
CA PHE A 150 2.81 -12.78 9.29
C PHE A 150 3.70 -11.61 9.72
N PHE A 151 3.55 -11.13 10.96
CA PHE A 151 4.33 -10.00 11.48
C PHE A 151 5.18 -10.35 12.69
N GLY A 152 5.17 -11.61 13.15
CA GLY A 152 5.93 -12.02 14.33
C GLY A 152 5.60 -11.21 15.59
N GLY A 153 4.37 -10.69 15.69
CA GLY A 153 3.92 -9.84 16.78
C GLY A 153 4.32 -8.35 16.67
N LEU A 154 4.94 -7.92 15.56
CA LEU A 154 5.37 -6.52 15.35
C LEU A 154 4.28 -5.61 14.76
N ALA A 155 3.04 -6.03 14.74
CA ALA A 155 1.90 -5.24 14.31
C ALA A 155 0.84 -5.18 15.42
N ILE A 156 -0.13 -4.30 15.27
CA ILE A 156 -1.23 -4.12 16.21
C ILE A 156 -2.53 -4.46 15.47
N PRO A 157 -3.40 -5.36 15.98
CA PRO A 157 -4.71 -5.62 15.39
C PRO A 157 -5.50 -4.32 15.22
N LYS A 158 -6.08 -4.10 14.03
CA LYS A 158 -6.80 -2.89 13.68
C LYS A 158 -8.26 -3.19 13.36
N PHE A 159 -9.18 -2.41 13.92
CA PHE A 159 -10.62 -2.55 13.70
C PHE A 159 -11.23 -1.34 12.99
N THR A 160 -10.66 -0.16 13.17
CA THR A 160 -11.19 1.10 12.65
C THR A 160 -10.16 1.85 11.81
N SER A 161 -10.55 2.97 11.21
CA SER A 161 -9.62 3.86 10.50
C SER A 161 -8.56 4.50 11.42
N PHE A 162 -8.77 4.54 12.73
CA PHE A 162 -7.83 5.13 13.69
C PHE A 162 -6.62 4.23 13.91
N THR A 163 -5.46 4.85 14.02
CA THR A 163 -4.19 4.15 14.22
C THR A 163 -3.92 3.94 15.71
N GLY A 164 -3.69 2.69 16.11
CA GLY A 164 -3.56 2.30 17.51
C GLY A 164 -2.41 2.95 18.28
N ALA A 165 -1.35 3.39 17.59
CA ALA A 165 -0.20 4.05 18.20
C ALA A 165 -0.38 5.56 18.47
N PHE A 166 -1.52 6.16 18.07
CA PHE A 166 -1.71 7.60 18.17
C PHE A 166 -2.60 8.03 19.32
N PRO A 167 -2.44 9.29 19.81
CA PRO A 167 -3.22 9.82 20.92
C PRO A 167 -4.74 9.76 20.72
N ASP A 168 -5.19 9.84 19.48
CA ASP A 168 -6.60 9.81 19.14
C ASP A 168 -7.24 8.46 19.45
N TYR A 169 -6.53 7.37 19.21
CA TYR A 169 -6.99 6.05 19.62
C TYR A 169 -7.19 5.98 21.14
N ALA A 170 -6.24 6.55 21.90
CA ALA A 170 -6.34 6.60 23.36
C ALA A 170 -7.51 7.48 23.84
N ARG A 171 -7.85 8.56 23.13
CA ARG A 171 -9.00 9.43 23.46
C ARG A 171 -10.33 8.68 23.39
N TYR A 172 -10.46 7.73 22.48
CA TYR A 172 -11.66 6.92 22.27
C TYR A 172 -11.49 5.47 22.74
N ALA A 173 -10.60 5.24 23.71
CA ALA A 173 -10.24 3.90 24.16
C ALA A 173 -11.43 3.05 24.62
N ASP A 174 -12.44 3.66 25.21
CA ASP A 174 -13.68 2.99 25.63
C ASP A 174 -14.50 2.47 24.43
N VAL A 175 -14.66 3.28 23.38
CA VAL A 175 -15.35 2.87 22.14
C VAL A 175 -14.51 1.81 21.43
N MET A 176 -13.19 1.98 21.35
CA MET A 176 -12.28 1.01 20.74
C MET A 176 -12.32 -0.34 21.45
N ALA A 177 -12.36 -0.35 22.79
CA ALA A 177 -12.50 -1.59 23.57
C ALA A 177 -13.85 -2.29 23.30
N ALA A 178 -14.93 -1.55 23.22
CA ALA A 178 -16.24 -2.08 22.88
C ALA A 178 -16.28 -2.68 21.47
N ILE A 179 -15.74 -1.97 20.48
CA ILE A 179 -15.61 -2.45 19.09
C ILE A 179 -14.77 -3.72 19.04
N THR A 180 -13.59 -3.73 19.64
CA THR A 180 -12.68 -4.89 19.66
C THR A 180 -13.36 -6.12 20.26
N SER A 181 -14.10 -5.94 21.35
CA SER A 181 -14.87 -7.03 21.98
C SER A 181 -16.02 -7.52 21.11
N THR A 182 -16.73 -6.62 20.46
CA THR A 182 -17.93 -6.94 19.62
C THR A 182 -17.53 -7.69 18.36
N TYR A 183 -16.40 -7.31 17.76
CA TYR A 183 -15.91 -7.82 16.48
C TYR A 183 -14.67 -8.74 16.63
N ALA A 184 -14.46 -9.28 17.83
CA ALA A 184 -13.49 -10.35 18.04
C ALA A 184 -13.77 -11.51 17.10
N TYR A 185 -12.71 -12.22 16.67
CA TYR A 185 -12.84 -13.39 15.80
C TYR A 185 -13.81 -14.42 16.39
N ASP A 186 -14.80 -14.79 15.59
CA ASP A 186 -15.83 -15.77 15.93
C ASP A 186 -16.38 -16.37 14.63
N MET A 187 -15.79 -17.48 14.19
CA MET A 187 -16.18 -18.12 12.94
C MET A 187 -17.58 -18.72 12.97
N GLU A 188 -18.07 -19.14 14.14
CA GLU A 188 -19.44 -19.67 14.27
C GLU A 188 -20.46 -18.54 14.07
N LYS A 189 -20.21 -17.39 14.69
CA LYS A 189 -21.04 -16.16 14.51
C LYS A 189 -20.99 -15.69 13.07
N ALA A 190 -19.80 -15.68 12.46
CA ALA A 190 -19.64 -15.29 11.04
C ALA A 190 -20.44 -16.22 10.12
N GLN A 191 -20.33 -17.55 10.33
CA GLN A 191 -21.06 -18.54 9.53
C GLN A 191 -22.57 -18.36 9.65
N ALA A 192 -23.09 -18.17 10.87
CA ALA A 192 -24.52 -17.95 11.08
C ALA A 192 -25.04 -16.68 10.39
N ALA A 193 -24.27 -15.57 10.47
CA ALA A 193 -24.59 -14.33 9.81
C ALA A 193 -24.55 -14.47 8.27
N VAL A 194 -23.50 -15.09 7.73
CA VAL A 194 -23.36 -15.35 6.29
C VAL A 194 -24.50 -16.23 5.78
N ASP A 195 -24.85 -17.31 6.49
CA ASP A 195 -25.93 -18.21 6.08
C ASP A 195 -27.27 -17.47 6.00
N ALA A 196 -27.56 -16.62 6.97
CA ALA A 196 -28.78 -15.80 6.96
C ALA A 196 -28.79 -14.81 5.78
N ARG A 197 -27.68 -14.11 5.53
CA ARG A 197 -27.60 -13.10 4.47
C ARG A 197 -27.63 -13.71 3.07
N MET A 198 -26.86 -14.78 2.85
CA MET A 198 -26.83 -15.45 1.56
C MET A 198 -28.20 -16.00 1.19
N THR A 199 -28.92 -16.57 2.18
CA THR A 199 -30.31 -17.01 1.99
C THR A 199 -31.24 -15.85 1.63
N ALA A 200 -31.12 -14.72 2.33
CA ALA A 200 -31.90 -13.51 2.04
C ALA A 200 -31.62 -12.92 0.65
N LEU A 201 -30.38 -13.06 0.16
CA LEU A 201 -29.96 -12.68 -1.19
C LEU A 201 -30.42 -13.68 -2.27
N GLY A 202 -31.11 -14.76 -1.90
CA GLY A 202 -31.63 -15.78 -2.82
C GLY A 202 -30.62 -16.85 -3.24
N ALA A 203 -29.49 -16.94 -2.54
CA ALA A 203 -28.53 -18.03 -2.76
C ALA A 203 -28.88 -19.27 -1.94
N THR A 204 -28.42 -20.43 -2.38
CA THR A 204 -28.61 -21.71 -1.68
C THR A 204 -27.30 -22.49 -1.66
N LYS A 205 -27.10 -23.35 -0.64
CA LYS A 205 -25.95 -24.25 -0.61
C LYS A 205 -26.26 -25.53 -1.40
N ASN A 206 -25.33 -25.93 -2.25
CA ASN A 206 -25.38 -27.24 -2.92
C ASN A 206 -25.01 -28.40 -1.97
N ALA A 207 -25.03 -29.61 -2.47
CA ALA A 207 -24.71 -30.83 -1.68
C ALA A 207 -23.29 -30.86 -1.11
N SER A 208 -22.37 -30.08 -1.68
CA SER A 208 -20.98 -29.93 -1.19
C SER A 208 -20.80 -28.73 -0.24
N GLY A 209 -21.88 -28.04 0.14
CA GLY A 209 -21.83 -26.87 1.01
C GLY A 209 -21.41 -25.57 0.34
N VAL A 210 -21.30 -25.56 -1.00
CA VAL A 210 -20.91 -24.36 -1.77
C VAL A 210 -22.14 -23.52 -2.08
N TRP A 211 -22.06 -22.21 -1.87
CA TRP A 211 -23.13 -21.26 -2.22
C TRP A 211 -23.31 -21.17 -3.73
N GLU A 212 -24.56 -21.27 -4.17
CA GLU A 212 -24.97 -21.09 -5.55
C GLU A 212 -26.05 -20.02 -5.68
N PHE A 213 -25.99 -19.27 -6.75
CA PHE A 213 -26.96 -18.27 -7.14
C PHE A 213 -27.29 -18.45 -8.63
N ASN A 214 -28.58 -18.53 -8.99
CA ASN A 214 -29.04 -18.80 -10.34
C ASN A 214 -28.39 -20.05 -11.00
N GLY A 215 -28.10 -21.08 -10.18
CA GLY A 215 -27.50 -22.35 -10.63
C GLY A 215 -25.99 -22.32 -10.88
N ALA A 216 -25.32 -21.23 -10.51
CA ALA A 216 -23.87 -21.10 -10.61
C ALA A 216 -23.23 -20.86 -9.21
N PRO A 217 -22.03 -21.41 -8.96
CA PRO A 217 -21.31 -21.12 -7.72
C PRO A 217 -21.04 -19.62 -7.53
N VAL A 218 -21.33 -19.10 -6.32
CA VAL A 218 -20.95 -17.74 -5.95
C VAL A 218 -19.43 -17.67 -5.83
N THR A 219 -18.80 -16.98 -6.76
CA THR A 219 -17.34 -16.90 -6.87
C THR A 219 -16.85 -15.54 -6.37
N ILE A 220 -15.98 -15.53 -5.36
CA ILE A 220 -15.34 -14.32 -4.84
C ILE A 220 -13.93 -14.22 -5.41
N LYS A 221 -13.65 -13.14 -6.15
CA LYS A 221 -12.33 -12.84 -6.70
C LYS A 221 -11.55 -11.99 -5.70
N VAL A 222 -10.43 -12.52 -5.21
CA VAL A 222 -9.56 -11.84 -4.24
C VAL A 222 -8.28 -11.43 -4.94
N VAL A 223 -8.07 -10.14 -5.14
CA VAL A 223 -6.82 -9.57 -5.66
C VAL A 223 -5.83 -9.47 -4.50
N ILE A 224 -4.78 -10.25 -4.58
CA ILE A 224 -3.80 -10.45 -3.53
C ILE A 224 -2.46 -9.83 -3.94
N ARG A 225 -1.97 -8.86 -3.17
CA ARG A 225 -0.65 -8.27 -3.36
C ARG A 225 0.46 -9.25 -3.00
N THR A 226 1.52 -9.29 -3.81
CA THR A 226 2.56 -10.33 -3.71
C THR A 226 3.89 -9.84 -3.13
N GLU A 227 4.05 -8.53 -2.90
CA GLU A 227 5.35 -7.96 -2.55
C GLU A 227 5.67 -7.95 -1.06
N ASP A 228 4.70 -8.27 -0.19
CA ASP A 228 4.85 -8.20 1.25
C ASP A 228 3.84 -9.13 1.98
N GLN A 229 3.65 -8.96 3.28
CA GLN A 229 2.79 -9.79 4.13
C GLN A 229 1.34 -9.87 3.64
N ARG A 230 0.92 -8.98 2.74
CA ARG A 230 -0.43 -9.02 2.13
C ARG A 230 -0.66 -10.29 1.31
N LEU A 231 0.40 -10.96 0.85
CA LEU A 231 0.27 -12.30 0.24
C LEU A 231 -0.33 -13.29 1.25
N GLY A 232 0.27 -13.41 2.43
CA GLY A 232 -0.22 -14.29 3.49
C GLY A 232 -1.61 -13.90 3.97
N ILE A 233 -1.86 -12.60 4.20
CA ILE A 233 -3.16 -12.06 4.60
C ILE A 233 -4.25 -12.45 3.60
N GLY A 234 -3.99 -12.28 2.30
CA GLY A 234 -4.95 -12.58 1.25
C GLY A 234 -5.23 -14.07 1.11
N GLN A 235 -4.20 -14.91 1.20
CA GLN A 235 -4.34 -16.37 1.19
C GLN A 235 -5.14 -16.88 2.39
N TYR A 236 -4.86 -16.31 3.57
CA TYR A 236 -5.61 -16.64 4.78
C TYR A 236 -7.09 -16.25 4.64
N PHE A 237 -7.40 -15.00 4.22
CA PHE A 237 -8.80 -14.58 4.06
C PHE A 237 -9.53 -15.40 2.98
N ALA A 238 -8.87 -15.72 1.89
CA ALA A 238 -9.42 -16.59 0.86
C ALA A 238 -9.82 -17.96 1.43
N SER A 239 -9.02 -18.52 2.34
CA SER A 239 -9.34 -19.78 3.02
C SER A 239 -10.51 -19.66 3.99
N GLN A 240 -10.67 -18.50 4.66
CA GLN A 240 -11.86 -18.23 5.50
C GLN A 240 -13.14 -18.16 4.63
N LEU A 241 -13.07 -17.51 3.46
CA LEU A 241 -14.19 -17.46 2.52
C LEU A 241 -14.57 -18.85 2.00
N GLU A 242 -13.58 -19.70 1.72
CA GLU A 242 -13.83 -21.10 1.33
C GLU A 242 -14.49 -21.89 2.46
N ALA A 243 -14.04 -21.69 3.71
CA ALA A 243 -14.67 -22.32 4.87
C ALA A 243 -16.14 -21.86 5.08
N LEU A 244 -16.47 -20.63 4.70
CA LEU A 244 -17.85 -20.11 4.69
C LEU A 244 -18.70 -20.63 3.52
N GLY A 245 -18.11 -21.39 2.60
CA GLY A 245 -18.81 -22.05 1.48
C GLY A 245 -18.75 -21.28 0.16
N PHE A 246 -17.83 -20.35 -0.02
CA PHE A 246 -17.66 -19.65 -1.30
C PHE A 246 -16.63 -20.37 -2.19
N LYS A 247 -16.82 -20.26 -3.51
CA LYS A 247 -15.73 -20.48 -4.45
C LYS A 247 -14.84 -19.26 -4.46
N VAL A 248 -13.52 -19.43 -4.33
CA VAL A 248 -12.58 -18.30 -4.31
C VAL A 248 -11.60 -18.38 -5.48
N GLU A 249 -11.48 -17.28 -6.18
CA GLU A 249 -10.47 -17.05 -7.20
C GLU A 249 -9.39 -16.12 -6.65
N ARG A 250 -8.18 -16.65 -6.45
CA ARG A 250 -7.02 -15.92 -5.96
C ARG A 250 -6.29 -15.28 -7.13
N LEU A 251 -6.31 -13.95 -7.20
CA LEU A 251 -5.65 -13.15 -8.24
C LEU A 251 -4.40 -12.52 -7.64
N GLU A 252 -3.32 -13.27 -7.60
CA GLU A 252 -2.01 -12.79 -7.12
C GLU A 252 -1.44 -11.78 -8.11
N LYS A 253 -1.18 -10.56 -7.64
CA LYS A 253 -0.81 -9.41 -8.45
C LYS A 253 0.23 -8.55 -7.76
N THR A 254 1.19 -8.08 -8.52
CA THR A 254 2.03 -6.97 -8.09
C THR A 254 1.22 -5.67 -7.99
N ARG A 255 1.78 -4.65 -7.32
CA ARG A 255 1.18 -3.30 -7.23
C ARG A 255 0.78 -2.75 -8.60
N THR A 256 1.67 -2.86 -9.56
CA THR A 256 1.46 -2.33 -10.92
C THR A 256 0.31 -3.04 -11.66
N GLU A 257 0.17 -4.35 -11.45
CA GLU A 257 -0.90 -5.13 -12.07
C GLU A 257 -2.24 -4.96 -11.36
N ALA A 258 -2.24 -4.82 -10.02
CA ALA A 258 -3.46 -4.65 -9.23
C ALA A 258 -4.09 -3.26 -9.39
N SER A 259 -3.26 -2.22 -9.52
CA SER A 259 -3.72 -0.83 -9.52
C SER A 259 -4.76 -0.52 -10.62
N PRO A 260 -4.59 -0.91 -11.89
CA PRO A 260 -5.61 -0.69 -12.91
C PRO A 260 -6.93 -1.39 -12.60
N ILE A 261 -6.88 -2.59 -12.03
CA ILE A 261 -8.05 -3.41 -11.71
C ILE A 261 -8.86 -2.79 -10.58
N VAL A 262 -8.18 -2.36 -9.51
CA VAL A 262 -8.83 -1.92 -8.28
C VAL A 262 -9.18 -0.43 -8.31
N TRP A 263 -8.28 0.40 -8.84
CA TRP A 263 -8.36 1.85 -8.71
C TRP A 263 -8.88 2.57 -9.95
N SER A 264 -8.85 1.92 -11.12
CA SER A 264 -9.20 2.58 -12.38
C SER A 264 -10.33 1.89 -13.16
N ALA A 265 -10.54 0.59 -12.94
CA ALA A 265 -11.61 -0.13 -13.62
C ALA A 265 -13.00 0.28 -13.11
N THR A 266 -14.00 0.08 -13.94
CA THR A 266 -15.42 0.25 -13.57
C THR A 266 -15.80 -0.84 -12.56
N PRO A 267 -16.18 -0.49 -11.32
CA PRO A 267 -16.43 -1.49 -10.27
C PRO A 267 -17.49 -2.53 -10.61
N GLU A 268 -18.50 -2.16 -11.39
CA GLU A 268 -19.60 -3.01 -11.83
C GLU A 268 -19.18 -4.18 -12.74
N LEU A 269 -17.98 -4.12 -13.34
CA LEU A 269 -17.41 -5.25 -14.09
C LEU A 269 -17.03 -6.42 -13.19
N CYS A 270 -16.99 -6.21 -11.87
CA CYS A 270 -16.64 -7.23 -10.88
C CYS A 270 -15.37 -8.03 -11.24
N GLU A 271 -14.35 -7.34 -11.75
CA GLU A 271 -13.03 -7.94 -11.96
C GLU A 271 -12.38 -8.35 -10.64
N TRP A 272 -12.83 -7.75 -9.54
CA TRP A 272 -12.44 -8.06 -8.17
C TRP A 272 -13.62 -7.89 -7.20
N HIS A 273 -13.57 -8.63 -6.08
CA HIS A 273 -14.52 -8.49 -4.98
C HIS A 273 -13.81 -8.08 -3.68
N VAL A 274 -12.58 -8.55 -3.47
CA VAL A 274 -11.73 -8.21 -2.33
C VAL A 274 -10.34 -7.86 -2.82
N TYR A 275 -9.70 -6.90 -2.17
CA TYR A 275 -8.32 -6.50 -2.43
C TYR A 275 -7.53 -6.36 -1.12
N THR A 276 -6.34 -6.96 -1.08
CA THR A 276 -5.40 -6.75 0.03
C THR A 276 -4.74 -5.39 -0.10
N GLY A 277 -5.43 -4.37 0.37
CA GLY A 277 -4.98 -2.99 0.34
C GLY A 277 -4.00 -2.65 1.44
N GLY A 278 -3.32 -1.52 1.28
CA GLY A 278 -2.52 -0.86 2.30
C GLY A 278 -2.76 0.63 2.25
N TRP A 279 -2.70 1.29 3.40
CA TRP A 279 -2.84 2.74 3.52
C TRP A 279 -1.81 3.31 4.45
N ILE A 280 -1.33 4.51 4.13
CA ILE A 280 -0.40 5.26 4.98
C ILE A 280 -1.08 6.57 5.37
N SER A 281 -1.19 6.81 6.67
CA SER A 281 -1.64 8.09 7.23
C SER A 281 -0.46 8.99 7.51
N THR A 282 -0.73 10.29 7.74
CA THR A 282 0.27 11.23 8.26
C THR A 282 -0.13 11.70 9.65
N ALA A 283 0.85 11.97 10.53
CA ALA A 283 0.57 12.46 11.86
C ALA A 283 0.25 13.96 11.86
N ILE A 284 0.95 14.70 11.00
CA ILE A 284 0.89 16.18 11.00
C ILE A 284 -0.35 16.74 10.30
N SER A 285 -0.89 16.02 9.33
CA SER A 285 -2.09 16.43 8.59
C SER A 285 -3.33 15.60 8.96
N ARG A 286 -3.26 14.90 10.07
CA ARG A 286 -4.35 14.03 10.51
C ARG A 286 -5.42 14.84 11.23
N ASP A 287 -6.65 14.60 10.84
CA ASP A 287 -7.85 14.97 11.57
C ASP A 287 -8.65 13.70 11.85
N ASP A 288 -8.89 13.36 13.10
CA ASP A 288 -9.60 12.14 13.51
C ASP A 288 -11.01 12.12 12.91
N GLY A 289 -11.73 13.25 12.94
CA GLY A 289 -13.04 13.38 12.34
C GLY A 289 -13.02 13.10 10.85
N TYR A 290 -12.01 13.57 10.14
CA TYR A 290 -11.85 13.36 8.70
C TYR A 290 -11.61 11.90 8.31
N GLN A 291 -10.97 11.09 9.14
CA GLN A 291 -10.69 9.69 8.80
C GLN A 291 -11.96 8.84 8.67
N ILE A 292 -13.03 9.20 9.34
CA ILE A 292 -14.29 8.47 9.23
C ILE A 292 -14.93 8.67 7.85
N PRO A 293 -15.22 9.91 7.39
CA PRO A 293 -15.76 10.12 6.04
C PRO A 293 -14.76 9.70 4.93
N GLN A 294 -13.46 9.79 5.17
CA GLN A 294 -12.45 9.40 4.18
C GLN A 294 -12.65 7.99 3.65
N PHE A 295 -13.07 7.06 4.51
CA PHE A 295 -13.20 5.64 4.17
C PHE A 295 -14.63 5.14 4.05
N ASN A 296 -15.64 5.98 4.34
CA ASN A 296 -17.02 5.53 4.41
C ASN A 296 -17.99 6.34 3.55
N THR A 297 -17.51 7.28 2.75
CA THR A 297 -18.34 8.05 1.81
C THR A 297 -17.63 8.32 0.50
N GLY A 298 -18.39 8.54 -0.58
CA GLY A 298 -17.88 8.95 -1.88
C GLY A 298 -17.44 10.42 -1.97
N LEU A 299 -17.62 11.20 -0.91
CA LEU A 299 -17.39 12.66 -0.94
C LEU A 299 -15.90 13.03 -0.90
N VAL A 300 -15.03 12.14 -0.42
CA VAL A 300 -13.60 12.45 -0.18
C VAL A 300 -12.71 11.96 -1.31
N GLN A 301 -12.77 10.68 -1.64
CA GLN A 301 -11.89 10.03 -2.63
C GLN A 301 -12.53 10.05 -4.04
N THR A 302 -12.94 11.22 -4.50
CA THR A 302 -13.77 11.40 -5.71
C THR A 302 -13.11 10.94 -7.01
N THR A 303 -11.79 10.77 -7.04
CA THR A 303 -11.04 10.33 -8.23
C THR A 303 -10.96 8.81 -8.37
N LEU A 304 -11.36 8.07 -7.35
CA LEU A 304 -11.31 6.60 -7.32
C LEU A 304 -12.71 6.02 -7.52
N PRO A 305 -12.98 5.31 -8.62
CA PRO A 305 -14.33 4.88 -9.00
C PRO A 305 -15.10 4.14 -7.91
N ILE A 306 -14.43 3.28 -7.13
CA ILE A 306 -15.09 2.49 -6.09
C ILE A 306 -15.69 3.36 -4.98
N PHE A 307 -15.03 4.45 -4.59
CA PHE A 307 -15.56 5.31 -3.52
C PHE A 307 -16.83 6.04 -3.93
N SER A 308 -17.00 6.36 -5.21
CA SER A 308 -18.25 6.97 -5.72
C SER A 308 -19.47 6.05 -5.57
N LYS A 309 -19.25 4.79 -5.19
CA LYS A 309 -20.30 3.77 -4.99
C LYS A 309 -20.68 3.58 -3.52
N TYR A 310 -19.99 4.27 -2.62
CA TYR A 310 -20.33 4.21 -1.20
C TYR A 310 -21.58 5.06 -0.95
N ASP A 311 -22.59 4.40 -0.40
CA ASP A 311 -23.92 4.98 -0.12
C ASP A 311 -24.30 4.66 1.34
N PRO A 312 -23.65 5.34 2.31
CA PRO A 312 -23.91 5.09 3.73
C PRO A 312 -25.37 5.37 4.09
N SER A 313 -25.83 4.73 5.18
CA SER A 313 -27.17 4.99 5.70
C SER A 313 -27.38 6.48 5.95
N PRO A 314 -28.62 6.98 5.90
CA PRO A 314 -28.90 8.42 6.13
C PRO A 314 -28.35 8.94 7.46
N GLU A 315 -28.33 8.12 8.50
CA GLU A 315 -27.74 8.46 9.79
C GLU A 315 -26.22 8.62 9.68
N PHE A 316 -25.55 7.66 9.04
CA PHE A 316 -24.10 7.69 8.87
C PHE A 316 -23.66 8.78 7.89
N ASP A 317 -24.44 9.04 6.84
CA ASP A 317 -24.16 10.11 5.89
C ASP A 317 -24.17 11.50 6.56
N VAL A 318 -25.15 11.76 7.44
CA VAL A 318 -25.19 13.00 8.25
C VAL A 318 -23.93 13.14 9.12
N ILE A 319 -23.49 12.08 9.77
CA ILE A 319 -22.28 12.09 10.60
C ILE A 319 -21.04 12.37 9.72
N ASN A 320 -20.92 11.65 8.59
CA ASN A 320 -19.82 11.83 7.65
C ASN A 320 -19.73 13.28 7.14
N GLN A 321 -20.87 13.87 6.75
CA GLN A 321 -20.90 15.27 6.27
C GLN A 321 -20.54 16.26 7.37
N LYS A 322 -21.07 16.11 8.57
CA LYS A 322 -20.76 16.99 9.71
C LYS A 322 -19.27 16.93 10.05
N LEU A 323 -18.67 15.75 10.10
CA LEU A 323 -17.24 15.60 10.37
C LEU A 323 -16.39 16.12 9.22
N LEU A 324 -16.77 15.87 7.96
CA LEU A 324 -16.03 16.31 6.78
C LEU A 324 -15.98 17.85 6.66
N TYR A 325 -17.10 18.51 6.93
CA TYR A 325 -17.22 19.96 6.76
C TYR A 325 -17.06 20.74 8.07
N ASN A 326 -16.72 20.05 9.18
CA ASN A 326 -16.62 20.65 10.51
C ASN A 326 -17.92 21.39 10.95
N ASP A 327 -19.08 20.82 10.60
CA ASP A 327 -20.40 21.36 10.92
C ASP A 327 -20.89 20.84 12.28
N PHE A 328 -20.24 21.29 13.34
CA PHE A 328 -20.58 21.03 14.74
C PHE A 328 -20.40 22.29 15.57
N THR A 329 -21.19 22.42 16.64
CA THR A 329 -21.27 23.65 17.44
C THR A 329 -20.42 23.61 18.71
N SER A 330 -19.93 22.41 19.08
CA SER A 330 -19.07 22.21 20.24
C SER A 330 -18.13 21.03 20.05
N MET A 331 -17.09 20.93 20.87
CA MET A 331 -16.17 19.78 20.88
C MET A 331 -16.86 18.52 21.41
N GLU A 332 -17.83 18.66 22.29
CA GLU A 332 -18.65 17.56 22.81
C GLU A 332 -19.51 16.96 21.70
N GLU A 333 -20.11 17.79 20.85
CA GLU A 333 -20.86 17.32 19.67
C GLU A 333 -19.92 16.57 18.69
N ARG A 334 -18.75 17.15 18.40
CA ARG A 334 -17.74 16.50 17.56
C ARG A 334 -17.32 15.13 18.13
N ASP A 335 -17.07 15.08 19.43
CA ASP A 335 -16.67 13.85 20.12
C ASP A 335 -17.75 12.76 20.00
N GLN A 336 -19.02 13.12 20.16
CA GLN A 336 -20.13 12.20 19.99
C GLN A 336 -20.26 11.73 18.53
N LEU A 337 -20.14 12.65 17.55
CA LEU A 337 -20.15 12.29 16.12
C LEU A 337 -19.05 11.28 15.77
N ILE A 338 -17.85 11.43 16.36
CA ILE A 338 -16.75 10.47 16.17
C ILE A 338 -17.10 9.11 16.77
N ARG A 339 -17.63 9.07 17.98
CA ARG A 339 -18.03 7.81 18.66
C ARG A 339 -19.11 7.05 17.87
N ASP A 340 -20.13 7.75 17.44
CA ASP A 340 -21.22 7.17 16.64
C ASP A 340 -20.72 6.75 15.26
N GLY A 341 -19.88 7.59 14.64
CA GLY A 341 -19.24 7.31 13.35
C GLY A 341 -18.36 6.07 13.36
N LEU A 342 -17.57 5.84 14.42
CA LEU A 342 -16.75 4.64 14.58
C LEU A 342 -17.61 3.37 14.67
N ASN A 343 -18.71 3.41 15.42
CA ASN A 343 -19.63 2.28 15.53
C ASN A 343 -20.34 1.98 14.19
N LEU A 344 -20.82 3.01 13.50
CA LEU A 344 -21.47 2.84 12.19
C LEU A 344 -20.48 2.40 11.11
N ALA A 345 -19.23 2.88 11.14
CA ALA A 345 -18.17 2.42 10.23
C ALA A 345 -17.92 0.92 10.36
N MET A 346 -17.95 0.37 11.57
CA MET A 346 -17.83 -1.07 11.79
C MET A 346 -19.06 -1.84 11.31
N LYS A 347 -20.25 -1.32 11.60
CA LYS A 347 -21.52 -1.95 11.22
C LYS A 347 -21.72 -1.98 9.71
N GLU A 348 -21.47 -0.88 9.04
CA GLU A 348 -21.69 -0.78 7.60
C GLU A 348 -20.52 -1.30 6.75
N SER A 349 -19.30 -1.26 7.29
CA SER A 349 -18.06 -1.80 6.73
C SER A 349 -17.88 -1.46 5.24
N TRP A 350 -18.09 -0.19 4.88
CA TRP A 350 -17.97 0.25 3.47
C TRP A 350 -16.57 0.02 2.92
N TRP A 351 -15.55 0.29 3.73
CA TRP A 351 -14.15 0.02 3.36
C TRP A 351 -13.83 -1.48 3.32
N GLY A 352 -14.53 -2.29 4.12
CA GLY A 352 -14.27 -3.71 4.32
C GLY A 352 -13.67 -4.00 5.70
N VAL A 353 -12.63 -4.82 5.75
CA VAL A 353 -12.03 -5.27 7.02
C VAL A 353 -10.70 -4.58 7.25
N TRP A 354 -10.56 -3.83 8.33
CA TRP A 354 -9.28 -3.38 8.85
C TRP A 354 -8.52 -4.57 9.44
N VAL A 355 -7.24 -4.71 9.10
CA VAL A 355 -6.45 -5.89 9.47
C VAL A 355 -5.50 -5.57 10.61
N ASN A 356 -4.52 -4.71 10.37
CA ASN A 356 -3.52 -4.34 11.36
C ASN A 356 -2.90 -2.97 11.07
N ASP A 357 -2.42 -2.31 12.13
CA ASP A 357 -1.44 -1.24 12.02
C ASP A 357 -0.03 -1.86 12.03
N ASN A 358 0.79 -1.44 11.09
CA ASN A 358 2.17 -1.92 10.98
C ASN A 358 3.09 -1.08 11.87
N THR A 359 4.05 -1.74 12.51
CA THR A 359 5.24 -1.09 13.03
C THR A 359 6.33 -1.27 12.00
N ALA A 360 6.70 -0.19 11.32
CA ALA A 360 7.64 -0.23 10.21
C ALA A 360 8.82 0.71 10.45
N ILE A 361 9.86 0.55 9.66
CA ILE A 361 11.04 1.43 9.69
C ILE A 361 11.31 2.04 8.31
N SER A 362 11.86 3.25 8.31
CA SER A 362 12.50 3.87 7.13
C SER A 362 14.01 3.88 7.37
N PRO A 363 14.78 2.93 6.80
CA PRO A 363 16.21 2.82 7.06
C PRO A 363 17.02 3.83 6.23
N TYR A 364 18.11 4.32 6.80
CA TYR A 364 19.02 5.28 6.17
C TYR A 364 20.47 5.10 6.61
N ARG A 365 21.39 5.66 5.85
CA ARG A 365 22.81 5.72 6.22
C ARG A 365 23.09 6.88 7.16
N LYS A 366 23.84 6.64 8.22
CA LYS A 366 24.40 7.72 9.05
C LYS A 366 25.58 8.40 8.29
N PRO A 367 25.79 9.69 8.45
CA PRO A 367 25.09 10.61 9.36
C PRO A 367 23.98 11.44 8.68
N LEU A 368 23.12 10.81 7.85
CA LEU A 368 21.95 11.48 7.29
C LEU A 368 20.97 11.84 8.41
N GLU A 369 20.45 13.06 8.38
CA GLU A 369 19.45 13.57 9.31
C GLU A 369 18.29 14.22 8.53
N GLY A 370 17.15 14.35 9.17
CA GLY A 370 15.98 15.06 8.64
C GLY A 370 14.78 14.91 9.55
N ALA A 371 13.82 15.81 9.41
CA ALA A 371 12.52 15.65 10.03
C ALA A 371 11.72 14.55 9.31
N TYR A 372 11.03 13.73 10.08
CA TYR A 372 10.14 12.71 9.56
C TYR A 372 8.80 12.74 10.29
N ASP A 373 7.77 12.29 9.60
CA ASP A 373 6.42 12.14 10.15
C ASP A 373 6.34 10.82 10.94
N LEU A 374 5.75 10.84 12.13
CA LEU A 374 5.62 9.65 12.98
C LEU A 374 4.75 8.55 12.35
N ALA A 375 3.84 8.94 11.46
CA ALA A 375 2.98 7.98 10.79
C ALA A 375 3.59 7.43 9.51
N GLY A 376 4.08 8.31 8.63
CA GLY A 376 4.53 7.93 7.30
C GLY A 376 6.02 8.13 7.02
N GLY A 377 6.83 8.40 8.06
CA GLY A 377 8.28 8.51 7.93
C GLY A 377 8.74 9.70 7.11
N PHE A 378 9.91 9.57 6.49
CA PHE A 378 10.45 10.61 5.62
C PHE A 378 9.59 10.85 4.37
N ALA A 379 8.95 9.83 3.83
CA ALA A 379 8.11 9.96 2.66
C ALA A 379 6.88 10.85 2.89
N SER A 380 6.34 10.85 4.11
CA SER A 380 5.19 11.68 4.48
C SER A 380 5.56 13.06 5.05
N ALA A 381 6.83 13.32 5.35
CA ALA A 381 7.26 14.58 5.94
C ALA A 381 7.14 15.75 4.94
N PRO A 382 6.27 16.77 5.14
CA PRO A 382 6.13 17.88 4.20
C PRO A 382 7.41 18.70 4.06
N LEU A 383 8.20 18.78 5.10
CA LEU A 383 9.40 19.62 5.19
C LEU A 383 10.70 18.88 4.88
N TRP A 384 10.65 17.64 4.38
CA TRP A 384 11.87 16.90 4.07
C TRP A 384 12.84 17.66 3.15
N PRO A 385 12.40 18.46 2.13
CA PRO A 385 13.33 19.17 1.25
C PRO A 385 14.19 20.20 1.98
N TYR A 386 13.68 20.72 3.10
CA TYR A 386 14.34 21.77 3.89
C TYR A 386 15.08 21.23 5.11
N THR A 387 14.83 20.00 5.52
CA THR A 387 15.37 19.42 6.77
C THR A 387 16.37 18.31 6.53
N MET A 388 16.28 17.62 5.40
CA MET A 388 17.21 16.53 5.07
C MET A 388 18.61 17.06 4.81
N ARG A 389 19.60 16.50 5.51
CA ARG A 389 21.00 16.94 5.45
C ARG A 389 21.97 15.85 5.85
N TRP A 390 23.20 16.01 5.47
CA TRP A 390 24.31 15.32 6.08
C TRP A 390 24.75 16.09 7.33
N ALA A 391 24.89 15.43 8.51
CA ALA A 391 25.29 16.11 9.72
C ALA A 391 26.78 16.50 9.73
N ASP A 392 27.59 15.86 8.92
CA ASP A 392 29.05 16.04 8.83
C ASP A 392 29.50 17.04 7.76
N LYS A 393 28.57 17.53 6.91
CA LYS A 393 28.92 18.46 5.82
C LYS A 393 27.70 19.29 5.38
N VAL A 394 27.99 20.40 4.71
CA VAL A 394 26.99 21.21 4.01
C VAL A 394 26.95 20.77 2.55
N GLY A 395 25.76 20.76 1.96
CA GLY A 395 25.56 20.31 0.58
C GLY A 395 25.60 18.79 0.40
N GLY A 396 25.96 18.37 -0.79
CA GLY A 396 26.10 16.98 -1.16
C GLY A 396 24.84 16.36 -1.78
N VAL A 397 24.98 15.09 -2.13
CA VAL A 397 23.95 14.31 -2.83
C VAL A 397 23.31 13.31 -1.87
N VAL A 398 22.00 13.16 -1.94
CA VAL A 398 21.26 12.08 -1.30
C VAL A 398 20.57 11.24 -2.36
N ARG A 399 20.74 9.92 -2.29
CA ARG A 399 20.11 8.94 -3.15
C ARG A 399 18.95 8.30 -2.39
N VAL A 400 17.74 8.67 -2.78
CA VAL A 400 16.49 8.16 -2.22
C VAL A 400 16.02 6.99 -3.07
N ALA A 401 15.83 5.82 -2.47
CA ALA A 401 15.23 4.68 -3.13
C ALA A 401 13.80 4.48 -2.67
N GLN A 402 12.91 4.15 -3.58
CA GLN A 402 11.50 3.87 -3.32
C GLN A 402 11.05 2.62 -4.06
N SER A 403 9.95 1.99 -3.65
CA SER A 403 9.42 0.78 -4.30
C SER A 403 8.98 1.03 -5.75
N GLY A 404 8.67 2.27 -6.10
CA GLY A 404 8.35 2.77 -7.44
C GLY A 404 8.41 4.28 -7.45
N ILE A 405 8.63 4.88 -8.62
CA ILE A 405 8.71 6.33 -8.79
C ILE A 405 7.63 6.78 -9.75
N LEU A 406 6.78 7.72 -9.31
CA LEU A 406 5.70 8.31 -10.11
C LEU A 406 4.81 7.22 -10.73
N VAL A 407 4.40 6.25 -9.93
CA VAL A 407 3.57 5.12 -10.34
C VAL A 407 2.14 5.56 -10.66
N GLN A 408 1.61 6.51 -9.88
CA GLN A 408 0.36 7.18 -10.21
C GLN A 408 0.64 8.26 -11.26
N PRO A 409 -0.19 8.41 -12.31
CA PRO A 409 0.02 9.46 -13.31
C PRO A 409 0.20 10.83 -12.66
N PHE A 410 1.29 11.50 -13.05
CA PHE A 410 1.59 12.83 -12.52
C PHE A 410 0.54 13.84 -12.98
N ASN A 411 -0.17 14.43 -12.03
CA ASN A 411 -1.06 15.55 -12.27
C ASN A 411 -0.77 16.65 -11.24
N PRO A 412 -0.09 17.75 -11.63
CA PRO A 412 0.27 18.81 -10.69
C PRO A 412 -0.93 19.56 -10.13
N ILE A 413 -2.11 19.45 -10.75
CA ILE A 413 -3.34 20.14 -10.32
C ILE A 413 -4.12 19.25 -9.34
N ASN A 414 -4.30 17.97 -9.67
CA ASN A 414 -5.05 17.03 -8.83
C ASN A 414 -4.19 16.39 -7.73
N GLY A 415 -2.86 16.55 -7.80
CA GLY A 415 -1.93 15.94 -6.86
C GLY A 415 -1.82 14.42 -7.01
N SER A 416 -1.28 13.79 -5.98
CA SER A 416 -1.24 12.35 -5.79
C SER A 416 -1.51 12.05 -4.33
N ASN A 417 -2.29 11.01 -4.04
CA ASN A 417 -2.48 10.50 -2.67
C ASN A 417 -1.46 9.41 -2.30
N TRP A 418 -0.53 9.10 -3.20
CA TRP A 418 0.50 8.10 -2.94
C TRP A 418 1.71 8.77 -2.28
N THR A 419 2.05 8.29 -1.10
CA THR A 419 3.08 8.89 -0.24
C THR A 419 4.44 8.96 -0.92
N ASP A 420 4.84 7.89 -1.63
CA ASP A 420 6.11 7.82 -2.36
C ASP A 420 6.16 8.88 -3.47
N ASP A 421 5.10 8.99 -4.26
CA ASP A 421 5.00 9.98 -5.33
C ASP A 421 4.95 11.39 -4.75
N SER A 422 4.20 11.58 -3.64
CA SER A 422 4.11 12.86 -2.94
C SER A 422 5.47 13.34 -2.42
N MET A 423 6.36 12.44 -1.99
CA MET A 423 7.72 12.79 -1.60
C MET A 423 8.49 13.43 -2.76
N VAL A 424 8.38 12.87 -3.97
CA VAL A 424 9.02 13.46 -5.16
C VAL A 424 8.45 14.84 -5.46
N TYR A 425 7.12 14.99 -5.43
CA TYR A 425 6.46 16.28 -5.72
C TYR A 425 6.86 17.37 -4.75
N ARG A 426 6.97 17.06 -3.45
CA ARG A 426 7.42 18.03 -2.43
C ARG A 426 8.82 18.55 -2.69
N GLY A 427 9.67 17.80 -3.41
CA GLY A 427 10.99 18.25 -3.81
C GLY A 427 11.03 19.22 -4.98
N ILE A 428 9.95 19.31 -5.78
CA ILE A 428 9.90 20.11 -7.02
C ILE A 428 8.76 21.11 -7.07
N MET A 429 7.84 21.09 -6.10
CA MET A 429 6.68 21.97 -6.04
C MET A 429 6.59 22.64 -4.67
N ASP A 430 6.11 23.87 -4.66
CA ASP A 430 5.72 24.56 -3.42
C ASP A 430 4.29 24.15 -3.04
N TRP A 431 4.13 23.56 -1.85
CA TRP A 431 2.83 23.19 -1.30
C TRP A 431 2.10 24.35 -0.61
N GLY A 432 2.80 25.51 -0.48
CA GLY A 432 2.26 26.77 0.02
C GLY A 432 1.84 26.77 1.48
N LEU A 433 1.27 25.68 1.98
CA LEU A 433 0.75 25.56 3.34
C LEU A 433 1.24 24.26 4.00
N VAL A 434 1.67 24.39 5.24
CA VAL A 434 1.91 23.26 6.14
C VAL A 434 0.85 23.32 7.23
N PRO A 435 0.08 22.25 7.47
CA PRO A 435 -0.89 22.23 8.56
C PRO A 435 -0.24 22.53 9.91
N ASN A 436 -0.92 23.30 10.73
CA ASN A 436 -0.51 23.49 12.11
C ASN A 436 -0.89 22.24 12.90
N PRO A 437 0.06 21.51 13.54
CA PRO A 437 -0.22 20.30 14.28
C PRO A 437 -1.11 20.52 15.50
#